data_e3ebfb78535e70ee226948565aea8749
#
_entry.id   e3ebfb78535e70ee226948565aea8749
#
_cell.length_a   1.000
_cell.length_b   1.000
_cell.length_c   1.000
_cell.angle_alpha   90.00
_cell.angle_beta   90.00
_cell.angle_gamma   90.00
#
_symmetry.space_group_name_H-M   'P 1'
#
loop_
_entity.id
_entity.type
_entity.pdbx_description
1 polymer ?
#
loop_
_entity_poly.entity_id
_entity_poly.type
_entity_poly.pdbx_seq_one_letter_code
_entity_poly.pdbx_strand_id
1 'polypeptide(L)'
;FEGGWPELYNCVIDGNTSNAVGGGVYIHDEGGWNNNGLTMDRCLVTNNSSNQWAGAISSAGNAGINRITNSTIVGNSGEGAAVEAYNASGLEVINSIIWGNSPSNFDNEFGITFGVGFVSHSNIGGGWEGEGNISSNPLFNDINSGDYTLGQDSPCKDAGIADLDGDGVEDITDYNGSAPDMGAYEMVIAAPSGLVAYIEETYVMLTWNPATEEGLQ
;
A
#
# COMPACT_ATOMS: atom_id res chain seq x y z
N PHE A 1 -13.95 -10.44 17.44
CA PHE A 1 -14.88 -10.95 16.41
C PHE A 1 -14.91 -12.47 16.54
N GLU A 2 -16.02 -13.05 16.89
CA GLU A 2 -16.20 -14.50 16.86
C GLU A 2 -16.60 -14.92 15.43
N GLY A 3 -15.70 -15.62 14.70
CA GLY A 3 -16.03 -16.39 13.52
C GLY A 3 -16.05 -15.66 12.18
N GLY A 4 -15.47 -14.46 12.06
CA GLY A 4 -15.32 -13.73 10.79
C GLY A 4 -13.87 -13.31 10.55
N TRP A 5 -13.44 -13.21 9.31
CA TRP A 5 -12.21 -12.60 8.91
C TRP A 5 -12.43 -11.08 8.90
N PRO A 6 -11.69 -10.28 9.65
CA PRO A 6 -11.82 -8.83 9.55
C PRO A 6 -11.34 -8.36 8.17
N GLU A 7 -12.17 -7.58 7.50
CA GLU A 7 -11.90 -7.02 6.19
C GLU A 7 -11.99 -5.48 6.27
N LEU A 8 -10.98 -4.81 5.77
CA LEU A 8 -10.89 -3.37 5.68
C LEU A 8 -10.68 -2.97 4.22
N TYR A 9 -11.63 -2.29 3.65
CA TYR A 9 -11.59 -1.81 2.27
C TYR A 9 -11.70 -0.29 2.22
N ASN A 10 -10.82 0.38 1.48
CA ASN A 10 -10.84 1.83 1.28
C ASN A 10 -10.88 2.60 2.62
N CYS A 11 -10.17 2.13 3.63
CA CYS A 11 -10.17 2.72 4.96
C CYS A 11 -8.97 3.63 5.19
N VAL A 12 -9.18 4.71 5.95
CA VAL A 12 -8.10 5.55 6.47
C VAL A 12 -7.96 5.30 7.96
N ILE A 13 -6.74 4.91 8.39
CA ILE A 13 -6.37 4.66 9.78
C ILE A 13 -5.25 5.64 10.11
N ASP A 14 -5.60 6.77 10.70
CA ASP A 14 -4.70 7.91 10.88
C ASP A 14 -4.62 8.39 12.32
N GLY A 15 -3.41 8.74 12.78
CA GLY A 15 -3.17 9.46 14.02
C GLY A 15 -3.47 8.69 15.31
N ASN A 16 -3.56 7.35 15.27
CA ASN A 16 -3.84 6.57 16.48
C ASN A 16 -2.57 6.32 17.28
N THR A 17 -2.70 6.19 18.59
CA THR A 17 -1.59 5.92 19.50
C THR A 17 -1.89 4.74 20.40
N SER A 18 -0.94 3.80 20.47
CA SER A 18 -0.97 2.66 21.40
C SER A 18 0.16 2.77 22.42
N ASN A 19 -0.14 2.48 23.68
CA ASN A 19 0.89 2.36 24.71
C ASN A 19 1.63 1.01 24.69
N ALA A 20 1.23 0.12 23.79
CA ALA A 20 1.81 -1.21 23.65
C ALA A 20 2.18 -1.47 22.17
N VAL A 21 1.47 -2.32 21.49
CA VAL A 21 1.75 -2.81 20.13
C VAL A 21 0.70 -2.33 19.14
N GLY A 22 1.05 -2.24 17.86
CA GLY A 22 0.11 -1.94 16.79
C GLY A 22 -0.56 -0.57 16.96
N GLY A 23 0.12 0.51 16.60
CA GLY A 23 -0.43 1.86 16.75
C GLY A 23 -1.74 2.06 16.00
N GLY A 24 -1.81 1.61 14.75
CA GLY A 24 -3.01 1.65 13.92
C GLY A 24 -3.88 0.41 14.06
N VAL A 25 -3.28 -0.78 13.87
CA VAL A 25 -3.99 -2.06 13.90
C VAL A 25 -3.21 -3.08 14.73
N TYR A 26 -3.91 -3.78 15.60
CA TYR A 26 -3.36 -4.93 16.31
C TYR A 26 -4.25 -6.15 16.12
N ILE A 27 -3.65 -7.23 15.64
CA ILE A 27 -4.30 -8.51 15.43
C ILE A 27 -3.64 -9.53 16.34
N HIS A 28 -4.42 -10.19 17.16
CA HIS A 28 -3.92 -11.19 18.09
C HIS A 28 -4.90 -12.36 18.21
N ASP A 29 -4.38 -13.58 18.09
CA ASP A 29 -5.13 -14.79 18.37
C ASP A 29 -4.38 -15.64 19.42
N GLU A 30 -4.97 -15.83 20.58
CA GLU A 30 -4.40 -16.59 21.71
C GLU A 30 -4.48 -18.12 21.57
N GLY A 31 -4.75 -18.66 20.37
CA GLY A 31 -4.66 -20.10 20.13
C GLY A 31 -5.98 -20.81 19.85
N GLY A 32 -6.90 -20.13 19.26
CA GLY A 32 -8.04 -20.77 18.61
C GLY A 32 -7.62 -21.43 17.28
N TRP A 33 -8.27 -22.49 16.91
CA TRP A 33 -8.11 -23.20 15.63
C TRP A 33 -8.63 -22.39 14.42
N ASN A 34 -8.92 -21.12 14.61
CA ASN A 34 -9.44 -20.20 13.61
C ASN A 34 -8.27 -19.41 13.03
N ASN A 35 -7.78 -19.82 11.88
CA ASN A 35 -6.78 -19.06 11.10
C ASN A 35 -7.40 -17.77 10.54
N ASN A 36 -7.84 -16.86 11.40
CA ASN A 36 -8.50 -15.62 11.03
C ASN A 36 -7.44 -14.53 10.82
N GLY A 37 -6.98 -14.36 9.59
CA GLY A 37 -6.14 -13.22 9.20
C GLY A 37 -6.97 -11.97 8.95
N LEU A 38 -6.31 -10.81 8.91
CA LEU A 38 -6.87 -9.55 8.42
C LEU A 38 -6.73 -9.49 6.91
N THR A 39 -7.75 -9.03 6.21
CA THR A 39 -7.62 -8.55 4.83
C THR A 39 -7.73 -7.03 4.82
N MET A 40 -6.72 -6.37 4.26
CA MET A 40 -6.72 -4.93 4.00
C MET A 40 -6.51 -4.71 2.51
N ASP A 41 -7.40 -3.93 1.90
CA ASP A 41 -7.28 -3.56 0.50
C ASP A 41 -7.58 -2.07 0.31
N ARG A 42 -6.74 -1.38 -0.48
CA ARG A 42 -6.84 0.05 -0.77
C ARG A 42 -6.95 0.92 0.48
N CYS A 43 -6.18 0.57 1.52
CA CYS A 43 -6.19 1.28 2.79
C CYS A 43 -5.01 2.23 2.92
N LEU A 44 -5.25 3.36 3.61
CA LEU A 44 -4.23 4.32 3.98
C LEU A 44 -3.99 4.24 5.50
N VAL A 45 -2.78 3.88 5.92
CA VAL A 45 -2.40 3.77 7.34
C VAL A 45 -1.29 4.76 7.62
N THR A 46 -1.62 5.86 8.32
CA THR A 46 -0.70 7.00 8.45
C THR A 46 -0.62 7.55 9.86
N ASN A 47 0.56 8.09 10.21
CA ASN A 47 0.78 8.84 11.45
C ASN A 47 0.38 8.10 12.74
N ASN A 48 0.30 6.77 12.71
CA ASN A 48 0.01 6.00 13.91
C ASN A 48 1.31 5.76 14.69
N SER A 49 1.18 5.59 16.00
CA SER A 49 2.34 5.40 16.85
C SER A 49 2.13 4.33 17.91
N SER A 50 3.21 3.63 18.26
CA SER A 50 3.22 2.68 19.37
C SER A 50 4.46 2.90 20.23
N ASN A 51 4.35 2.59 21.54
CA ASN A 51 5.48 2.71 22.47
C ASN A 51 6.35 1.44 22.55
N GLN A 52 6.01 0.38 21.81
CA GLN A 52 6.77 -0.88 21.84
C GLN A 52 7.06 -1.38 20.42
N TRP A 53 6.18 -2.16 19.83
CA TRP A 53 6.41 -2.83 18.53
C TRP A 53 5.97 -1.98 17.33
N ALA A 54 5.29 -2.57 16.37
CA ALA A 54 4.92 -1.93 15.12
C ALA A 54 4.07 -0.66 15.29
N GLY A 55 4.49 0.41 14.65
CA GLY A 55 3.77 1.68 14.67
C GLY A 55 2.45 1.65 13.90
N ALA A 56 2.41 0.95 12.77
CA ALA A 56 1.22 0.84 11.94
C ALA A 56 0.41 -0.42 12.27
N ILE A 57 0.94 -1.59 11.90
CA ILE A 57 0.23 -2.86 11.95
C ILE A 57 1.06 -3.90 12.67
N SER A 58 0.53 -4.48 13.74
CA SER A 58 1.14 -5.61 14.44
C SER A 58 0.22 -6.81 14.39
N SER A 59 0.75 -7.95 13.99
CA SER A 59 0.07 -9.24 14.02
C SER A 59 0.85 -10.20 14.90
N ALA A 60 0.17 -10.84 15.85
CA ALA A 60 0.81 -11.73 16.81
C ALA A 60 -0.01 -13.00 17.08
N GLY A 61 0.67 -14.04 17.56
CA GLY A 61 0.05 -15.32 17.85
C GLY A 61 -0.30 -16.11 16.57
N ASN A 62 -1.27 -17.01 16.66
CA ASN A 62 -1.69 -17.85 15.53
C ASN A 62 -2.76 -17.15 14.65
N ALA A 63 -2.65 -15.84 14.44
CA ALA A 63 -3.65 -15.02 13.76
C ALA A 63 -3.81 -15.30 12.25
N GLY A 64 -3.31 -16.41 11.74
CA GLY A 64 -3.43 -16.78 10.32
C GLY A 64 -2.55 -15.92 9.40
N ILE A 65 -2.90 -15.87 8.12
CA ILE A 65 -2.23 -15.04 7.12
C ILE A 65 -2.99 -13.73 6.99
N ASN A 66 -2.32 -12.62 7.31
CA ASN A 66 -2.85 -11.29 7.08
C ASN A 66 -2.46 -10.85 5.67
N ARG A 67 -3.44 -10.40 4.91
CA ARG A 67 -3.24 -9.93 3.53
C ARG A 67 -3.39 -8.42 3.49
N ILE A 68 -2.38 -7.76 2.92
CA ILE A 68 -2.36 -6.31 2.68
C ILE A 68 -2.13 -6.11 1.18
N THR A 69 -3.14 -5.60 0.49
CA THR A 69 -3.08 -5.36 -0.95
C THR A 69 -3.36 -3.89 -1.26
N ASN A 70 -2.76 -3.38 -2.33
CA ASN A 70 -3.07 -2.05 -2.85
C ASN A 70 -3.13 -0.98 -1.75
N SER A 71 -2.22 -1.01 -0.77
CA SER A 71 -2.33 -0.15 0.42
C SER A 71 -1.09 0.71 0.62
N THR A 72 -1.26 1.87 1.24
CA THR A 72 -0.17 2.80 1.56
C THR A 72 -0.01 2.95 3.06
N ILE A 73 1.19 2.63 3.57
CA ILE A 73 1.54 2.66 4.99
C ILE A 73 2.73 3.59 5.16
N VAL A 74 2.49 4.79 5.72
CA VAL A 74 3.48 5.86 5.71
C VAL A 74 3.42 6.73 6.97
N GLY A 75 4.58 7.21 7.45
CA GLY A 75 4.65 8.15 8.56
C GLY A 75 4.30 7.55 9.93
N ASN A 76 4.25 6.23 10.06
CA ASN A 76 3.99 5.59 11.34
C ASN A 76 5.28 5.41 12.15
N SER A 77 5.19 5.34 13.47
CA SER A 77 6.35 5.26 14.35
C SER A 77 6.19 4.24 15.47
N GLY A 78 7.27 3.52 15.78
CA GLY A 78 7.30 2.51 16.83
C GLY A 78 8.73 2.04 17.13
N GLU A 79 8.91 1.18 18.13
CA GLU A 79 10.21 0.56 18.40
C GLU A 79 10.53 -0.57 17.41
N GLY A 80 9.51 -1.24 16.86
CA GLY A 80 9.64 -2.29 15.85
C GLY A 80 9.45 -1.75 14.42
N ALA A 81 9.38 -2.64 13.44
CA ALA A 81 9.05 -2.30 12.07
C ALA A 81 7.64 -1.65 12.00
N ALA A 82 7.37 -0.90 10.93
CA ALA A 82 6.04 -0.30 10.78
C ALA A 82 4.94 -1.35 10.64
N VAL A 83 5.22 -2.40 9.88
CA VAL A 83 4.37 -3.58 9.73
C VAL A 83 5.13 -4.80 10.22
N GLU A 84 4.57 -5.53 11.17
CA GLU A 84 5.27 -6.65 11.80
C GLU A 84 4.35 -7.86 12.02
N ALA A 85 4.86 -9.05 11.70
CA ALA A 85 4.27 -10.31 12.12
C ALA A 85 5.19 -11.02 13.12
N TYR A 86 4.65 -11.43 14.24
CA TYR A 86 5.37 -12.10 15.31
C TYR A 86 4.71 -13.42 15.69
N ASN A 87 5.54 -14.46 15.88
CA ASN A 87 5.15 -15.74 16.47
C ASN A 87 4.09 -16.51 15.68
N ALA A 88 4.44 -16.95 14.47
CA ALA A 88 3.66 -17.80 13.58
C ALA A 88 2.47 -17.14 12.84
N SER A 89 2.28 -15.83 12.97
CA SER A 89 1.45 -15.08 12.05
C SER A 89 2.10 -14.98 10.67
N GLY A 90 1.31 -14.98 9.60
CA GLY A 90 1.77 -14.71 8.25
C GLY A 90 1.42 -13.30 7.80
N LEU A 91 2.26 -12.74 6.93
CA LEU A 91 1.96 -11.50 6.19
C LEU A 91 2.11 -11.76 4.70
N GLU A 92 1.10 -11.40 3.95
CA GLU A 92 1.13 -11.32 2.50
C GLU A 92 0.92 -9.86 2.11
N VAL A 93 1.87 -9.30 1.36
CA VAL A 93 1.83 -7.89 0.94
C VAL A 93 2.02 -7.83 -0.56
N ILE A 94 1.04 -7.29 -1.26
CA ILE A 94 1.07 -7.20 -2.73
C ILE A 94 0.63 -5.78 -3.13
N ASN A 95 1.24 -5.22 -4.17
CA ASN A 95 0.91 -3.90 -4.72
C ASN A 95 0.89 -2.78 -3.68
N SER A 96 1.72 -2.85 -2.64
CA SER A 96 1.60 -1.91 -1.53
C SER A 96 2.85 -1.05 -1.36
N ILE A 97 2.68 0.09 -0.71
CA ILE A 97 3.77 1.00 -0.35
C ILE A 97 3.90 1.03 1.17
N ILE A 98 5.08 0.64 1.69
CA ILE A 98 5.48 0.77 3.09
C ILE A 98 6.72 1.64 3.10
N TRP A 99 6.56 2.95 3.37
CA TRP A 99 7.61 3.92 3.15
C TRP A 99 7.59 5.10 4.13
N GLY A 100 8.77 5.56 4.54
CA GLY A 100 8.89 6.77 5.37
C GLY A 100 8.34 6.60 6.78
N ASN A 101 8.26 5.37 7.26
CA ASN A 101 7.94 5.08 8.65
C ASN A 101 9.21 5.19 9.49
N SER A 102 9.06 5.30 10.79
CA SER A 102 10.19 5.48 11.72
C SER A 102 10.30 4.31 12.70
N PRO A 103 10.79 3.15 12.27
CA PRO A 103 11.17 2.08 13.20
C PRO A 103 12.43 2.51 13.96
N SER A 104 12.43 2.40 15.28
CA SER A 104 13.60 2.80 16.07
C SER A 104 14.65 1.69 16.23
N ASN A 105 14.26 0.43 16.01
CA ASN A 105 15.11 -0.74 16.27
C ASN A 105 15.31 -1.66 15.06
N PHE A 106 14.78 -1.31 13.89
CA PHE A 106 14.88 -2.12 12.67
C PHE A 106 15.41 -1.30 11.50
N ASP A 107 16.27 -1.90 10.69
CA ASP A 107 16.79 -1.28 9.46
C ASP A 107 15.72 -1.24 8.34
N ASN A 108 14.68 -2.08 8.44
CA ASN A 108 13.61 -2.20 7.47
C ASN A 108 12.27 -1.81 8.09
N GLU A 109 11.42 -1.19 7.31
CA GLU A 109 10.07 -0.76 7.72
C GLU A 109 9.07 -1.93 7.81
N PHE A 110 9.46 -3.10 7.31
CA PHE A 110 8.70 -4.34 7.32
C PHE A 110 9.47 -5.44 8.02
N GLY A 111 8.82 -6.21 8.89
CA GLY A 111 9.48 -7.24 9.67
C GLY A 111 8.62 -8.48 9.91
N ILE A 112 9.26 -9.66 9.84
CA ILE A 112 8.66 -10.94 10.18
C ILE A 112 9.58 -11.66 11.16
N THR A 113 9.06 -11.89 12.37
CA THR A 113 9.78 -12.59 13.43
C THR A 113 9.03 -13.87 13.77
N PHE A 114 9.62 -15.02 13.45
CA PHE A 114 9.02 -16.35 13.62
C PHE A 114 7.68 -16.56 12.86
N GLY A 115 7.53 -15.90 11.71
CA GLY A 115 6.35 -15.98 10.82
C GLY A 115 6.72 -16.39 9.40
N VAL A 116 5.70 -16.40 8.54
CA VAL A 116 5.85 -16.59 7.09
C VAL A 116 5.46 -15.29 6.41
N GLY A 117 6.27 -14.86 5.45
CA GLY A 117 5.96 -13.66 4.66
C GLY A 117 6.10 -13.89 3.17
N PHE A 118 5.17 -13.33 2.45
CA PHE A 118 5.22 -13.20 1.00
C PHE A 118 5.01 -11.74 0.64
N VAL A 119 5.96 -11.15 -0.05
CA VAL A 119 5.88 -9.75 -0.51
C VAL A 119 6.23 -9.71 -1.98
N SER A 120 5.35 -9.17 -2.79
CA SER A 120 5.60 -9.00 -4.23
C SER A 120 5.02 -7.68 -4.73
N HIS A 121 5.58 -7.18 -5.82
CA HIS A 121 5.12 -5.96 -6.50
C HIS A 121 4.84 -4.80 -5.53
N SER A 122 5.73 -4.61 -4.54
CA SER A 122 5.56 -3.64 -3.46
C SER A 122 6.80 -2.78 -3.27
N ASN A 123 6.60 -1.57 -2.80
CA ASN A 123 7.68 -0.63 -2.49
C ASN A 123 7.91 -0.59 -0.98
N ILE A 124 9.03 -1.20 -0.55
CA ILE A 124 9.35 -1.38 0.86
C ILE A 124 10.57 -0.54 1.24
N GLY A 125 10.42 0.36 2.18
CA GLY A 125 11.53 1.13 2.76
C GLY A 125 12.55 0.22 3.43
N GLY A 126 13.83 0.38 3.05
CA GLY A 126 14.90 -0.53 3.45
C GLY A 126 15.03 -1.79 2.58
N GLY A 127 14.06 -2.09 1.73
CA GLY A 127 14.06 -3.21 0.80
C GLY A 127 13.50 -4.51 1.39
N TRP A 128 12.95 -5.34 0.54
CA TRP A 128 12.52 -6.71 0.86
C TRP A 128 12.62 -7.58 -0.40
N GLU A 129 13.16 -8.80 -0.27
CA GLU A 129 13.27 -9.72 -1.40
C GLU A 129 11.88 -10.20 -1.84
N GLY A 130 11.63 -10.23 -3.15
CA GLY A 130 10.39 -10.70 -3.76
C GLY A 130 10.25 -10.23 -5.19
N GLU A 131 9.39 -10.89 -5.95
CA GLU A 131 9.14 -10.55 -7.34
C GLU A 131 8.52 -9.15 -7.45
N GLY A 132 9.04 -8.31 -8.33
CA GLY A 132 8.53 -6.97 -8.58
C GLY A 132 8.70 -5.97 -7.43
N ASN A 133 9.34 -6.35 -6.31
CA ASN A 133 9.58 -5.44 -5.21
C ASN A 133 10.63 -4.39 -5.55
N ILE A 134 10.38 -3.17 -5.08
CA ILE A 134 11.31 -2.05 -5.20
C ILE A 134 11.57 -1.41 -3.82
N SER A 135 12.65 -0.62 -3.74
CA SER A 135 12.95 0.21 -2.57
C SER A 135 13.40 1.58 -3.06
N SER A 136 12.43 2.40 -3.42
CA SER A 136 12.67 3.72 -4.02
C SER A 136 11.68 4.73 -3.47
N ASN A 137 12.07 6.02 -3.40
CA ASN A 137 11.17 7.07 -2.98
C ASN A 137 9.88 7.04 -3.84
N PRO A 138 8.70 6.87 -3.25
CA PRO A 138 7.43 6.80 -3.98
C PRO A 138 7.06 8.07 -4.75
N LEU A 139 7.69 9.19 -4.45
CA LEU A 139 7.41 10.50 -5.06
C LEU A 139 5.93 10.88 -4.94
N PHE A 140 5.38 10.81 -3.73
CA PHE A 140 4.04 11.33 -3.44
C PHE A 140 3.92 12.82 -3.80
N ASN A 141 2.76 13.27 -4.23
CA ASN A 141 2.53 14.65 -4.67
C ASN A 141 2.77 15.66 -3.54
N ASP A 142 2.19 15.46 -2.36
CA ASP A 142 2.50 16.30 -1.19
C ASP A 142 2.26 15.57 0.14
N ILE A 143 3.26 14.85 0.60
CA ILE A 143 3.22 14.13 1.88
C ILE A 143 2.96 15.05 3.09
N ASN A 144 3.37 16.33 3.01
CA ASN A 144 3.20 17.26 4.13
C ASN A 144 1.75 17.74 4.28
N SER A 145 0.98 17.73 3.21
CA SER A 145 -0.47 18.02 3.26
C SER A 145 -1.33 16.78 3.43
N GLY A 146 -0.71 15.59 3.47
CA GLY A 146 -1.42 14.31 3.53
C GLY A 146 -1.89 13.82 2.16
N ASP A 147 -1.33 14.35 1.08
CA ASP A 147 -1.57 13.87 -0.28
C ASP A 147 -0.57 12.75 -0.61
N TYR A 148 -1.06 11.52 -0.51
CA TYR A 148 -0.30 10.30 -0.81
C TYR A 148 -0.59 9.73 -2.20
N THR A 149 -1.17 10.52 -3.09
CA THR A 149 -1.26 10.18 -4.51
C THR A 149 0.13 10.23 -5.14
N LEU A 150 0.34 9.43 -6.19
CA LEU A 150 1.64 9.32 -6.84
C LEU A 150 1.91 10.50 -7.78
N GLY A 151 3.13 11.02 -7.75
CA GLY A 151 3.60 11.97 -8.76
C GLY A 151 3.90 11.29 -10.09
N GLN A 152 3.93 12.08 -11.17
CA GLN A 152 4.08 11.60 -12.56
C GLN A 152 5.30 10.69 -12.77
N ASP A 153 6.40 10.97 -12.11
CA ASP A 153 7.66 10.24 -12.22
C ASP A 153 7.81 9.16 -11.13
N SER A 154 6.72 8.80 -10.44
CA SER A 154 6.75 7.81 -9.38
C SER A 154 7.19 6.43 -9.90
N PRO A 155 8.14 5.77 -9.22
CA PRO A 155 8.52 4.39 -9.55
C PRO A 155 7.44 3.36 -9.18
N CYS A 156 6.41 3.78 -8.45
CA CYS A 156 5.27 2.94 -8.05
C CYS A 156 4.16 2.91 -9.11
N LYS A 157 4.24 3.82 -10.09
CA LYS A 157 3.27 3.91 -11.19
C LYS A 157 3.40 2.73 -12.13
N ASP A 158 2.27 2.11 -12.50
CA ASP A 158 2.21 0.95 -13.40
C ASP A 158 3.13 -0.21 -12.95
N ALA A 159 3.42 -0.34 -11.67
CA ALA A 159 4.41 -1.27 -11.14
C ALA A 159 3.81 -2.42 -10.30
N GLY A 160 2.50 -2.44 -10.15
CA GLY A 160 1.77 -3.51 -9.51
C GLY A 160 1.43 -4.66 -10.44
N ILE A 161 0.64 -5.61 -9.96
CA ILE A 161 0.15 -6.77 -10.70
C ILE A 161 -1.37 -6.86 -10.60
N ALA A 162 -2.05 -7.21 -11.69
CA ALA A 162 -3.51 -7.30 -11.73
C ALA A 162 -4.06 -8.66 -11.25
N ASP A 163 -3.31 -9.74 -11.49
CA ASP A 163 -3.62 -11.11 -11.06
C ASP A 163 -2.91 -11.36 -9.72
N LEU A 164 -3.63 -11.22 -8.61
CA LEU A 164 -3.05 -11.25 -7.26
C LEU A 164 -2.79 -12.67 -6.75
N ASP A 165 -3.52 -13.66 -7.24
CA ASP A 165 -3.43 -15.05 -6.78
C ASP A 165 -2.70 -15.97 -7.79
N GLY A 166 -2.39 -15.47 -8.98
CA GLY A 166 -1.62 -16.17 -10.02
C GLY A 166 -2.43 -17.25 -10.76
N ASP A 167 -3.75 -17.13 -10.79
CA ASP A 167 -4.63 -18.09 -11.46
C ASP A 167 -4.78 -17.81 -12.96
N GLY A 168 -4.26 -16.69 -13.45
CA GLY A 168 -4.30 -16.25 -14.85
C GLY A 168 -5.53 -15.39 -15.17
N VAL A 169 -6.30 -14.98 -14.16
CA VAL A 169 -7.42 -14.06 -14.28
C VAL A 169 -7.10 -12.79 -13.48
N GLU A 170 -7.33 -11.62 -14.05
CA GLU A 170 -7.10 -10.36 -13.35
C GLU A 170 -8.14 -10.17 -12.22
N ASP A 171 -7.66 -10.01 -10.98
CA ASP A 171 -8.46 -9.61 -9.82
C ASP A 171 -8.74 -8.12 -9.82
N ILE A 172 -7.81 -7.33 -10.34
CA ILE A 172 -7.91 -5.87 -10.46
C ILE A 172 -8.15 -5.52 -11.93
N THR A 173 -9.26 -4.88 -12.23
CA THR A 173 -9.65 -4.47 -13.59
C THR A 173 -9.90 -2.98 -13.71
N ASP A 174 -9.85 -2.23 -12.60
CA ASP A 174 -10.13 -0.81 -12.49
C ASP A 174 -8.86 0.01 -12.27
N TYR A 175 -7.90 -0.13 -13.17
CA TYR A 175 -6.65 0.63 -13.15
C TYR A 175 -6.44 1.44 -14.42
N ASN A 176 -5.55 2.42 -14.36
CA ASN A 176 -5.14 3.24 -15.49
C ASN A 176 -3.69 2.89 -15.88
N GLY A 177 -3.40 2.88 -17.18
CA GLY A 177 -2.05 2.59 -17.64
C GLY A 177 -1.83 1.15 -18.04
N SER A 178 -0.63 0.62 -17.84
CA SER A 178 -0.22 -0.72 -18.28
C SER A 178 -0.36 -1.80 -17.23
N ALA A 179 -0.45 -1.41 -15.97
CA ALA A 179 -0.66 -2.27 -14.79
C ALA A 179 -1.23 -1.40 -13.66
N PRO A 180 -1.76 -2.01 -12.57
CA PRO A 180 -2.13 -1.26 -11.37
C PRO A 180 -0.94 -0.52 -10.77
N ASP A 181 -1.19 0.62 -10.16
CA ASP A 181 -0.19 1.31 -9.36
C ASP A 181 0.05 0.57 -8.04
N MET A 182 1.25 0.69 -7.48
CA MET A 182 1.46 0.28 -6.08
C MET A 182 0.88 1.34 -5.15
N GLY A 183 0.21 0.89 -4.07
CA GLY A 183 -0.36 1.77 -3.05
C GLY A 183 -1.87 1.90 -3.11
N ALA A 184 -2.41 2.79 -2.28
CA ALA A 184 -3.86 2.92 -2.07
C ALA A 184 -4.59 3.69 -3.19
N TYR A 185 -3.86 4.37 -4.05
CA TYR A 185 -4.44 5.25 -5.06
C TYR A 185 -3.90 4.95 -6.45
N GLU A 186 -4.80 4.80 -7.40
CA GLU A 186 -4.48 4.81 -8.82
C GLU A 186 -4.28 6.25 -9.33
N MET A 187 -3.26 6.45 -10.15
CA MET A 187 -3.05 7.73 -10.80
C MET A 187 -4.12 7.96 -11.87
N VAL A 188 -4.86 9.04 -11.73
CA VAL A 188 -5.86 9.45 -12.71
C VAL A 188 -5.22 10.43 -13.70
N ILE A 189 -5.15 10.05 -14.97
CA ILE A 189 -4.74 10.94 -16.05
C ILE A 189 -5.99 11.58 -16.64
N ALA A 190 -6.17 12.87 -16.41
CA ALA A 190 -7.28 13.60 -17.01
C ALA A 190 -7.19 13.53 -18.55
N ALA A 191 -8.30 13.29 -19.20
CA ALA A 191 -8.33 13.26 -20.65
C ALA A 191 -7.86 14.60 -21.25
N PRO A 192 -7.12 14.61 -22.38
CA PRO A 192 -6.77 15.83 -23.09
C PRO A 192 -8.02 16.68 -23.36
N SER A 193 -7.95 17.96 -23.14
CA SER A 193 -9.05 18.89 -23.35
C SER A 193 -8.73 19.93 -24.42
N GLY A 194 -9.72 20.71 -24.85
CA GLY A 194 -9.49 21.81 -25.79
C GLY A 194 -9.06 21.36 -27.17
N LEU A 195 -9.50 20.19 -27.65
CA LEU A 195 -9.22 19.74 -29.01
C LEU A 195 -9.76 20.75 -30.02
N VAL A 196 -8.87 21.30 -30.83
CA VAL A 196 -9.20 22.21 -31.94
C VAL A 196 -8.61 21.65 -33.23
N ALA A 197 -9.43 21.60 -34.25
CA ALA A 197 -9.03 21.21 -35.59
C ALA A 197 -8.92 22.45 -36.49
N TYR A 198 -7.76 22.68 -37.08
CA TYR A 198 -7.55 23.69 -38.12
C TYR A 198 -7.46 22.97 -39.46
N ILE A 199 -8.30 23.39 -40.39
CA ILE A 199 -8.34 22.83 -41.75
C ILE A 199 -7.54 23.77 -42.68
N GLU A 200 -6.48 23.22 -43.22
CA GLU A 200 -5.66 23.84 -44.25
C GLU A 200 -5.94 23.15 -45.61
N GLU A 201 -5.53 23.74 -46.70
CA GLU A 201 -5.86 23.23 -48.06
C GLU A 201 -5.39 21.78 -48.29
N THR A 202 -4.36 21.30 -47.63
CA THR A 202 -3.75 19.99 -47.85
C THR A 202 -3.58 19.11 -46.60
N TYR A 203 -3.92 19.63 -45.40
CA TYR A 203 -3.81 18.89 -44.16
C TYR A 203 -4.78 19.43 -43.09
N VAL A 204 -5.00 18.60 -42.06
CA VAL A 204 -5.71 18.98 -40.86
C VAL A 204 -4.70 19.02 -39.70
N MET A 205 -4.58 20.16 -39.05
CA MET A 205 -3.78 20.30 -37.82
C MET A 205 -4.70 20.17 -36.63
N LEU A 206 -4.35 19.29 -35.70
CA LEU A 206 -5.04 19.12 -34.42
C LEU A 206 -4.17 19.69 -33.31
N THR A 207 -4.76 20.50 -32.46
CA THR A 207 -4.15 20.98 -31.23
C THR A 207 -5.04 20.67 -30.06
N TRP A 208 -4.42 20.34 -28.91
CA TRP A 208 -5.13 20.05 -27.67
C TRP A 208 -4.29 20.49 -26.47
N ASN A 209 -4.95 20.71 -25.34
CA ASN A 209 -4.25 20.82 -24.09
C ASN A 209 -3.81 19.40 -23.67
N PRO A 210 -2.56 19.20 -23.25
CA PRO A 210 -2.12 17.88 -22.77
C PRO A 210 -2.97 17.43 -21.59
N ALA A 211 -3.05 16.13 -21.38
CA ALA A 211 -3.62 15.56 -20.17
C ALA A 211 -2.90 16.12 -18.94
N THR A 212 -3.64 16.49 -17.94
CA THR A 212 -3.10 16.91 -16.63
C THR A 212 -3.52 15.90 -15.58
N GLU A 213 -2.63 15.61 -14.68
CA GLU A 213 -2.96 14.79 -13.51
C GLU A 213 -3.82 15.63 -12.57
N GLU A 214 -5.03 15.16 -12.28
CA GLU A 214 -5.88 15.77 -11.26
C GLU A 214 -5.75 14.94 -9.99
N GLY A 215 -5.24 15.57 -8.92
CA GLY A 215 -5.31 14.98 -7.59
C GLY A 215 -6.77 14.80 -7.18
N LEU A 216 -7.13 13.63 -6.71
CA LEU A 216 -8.43 13.37 -6.11
C LEU A 216 -8.54 14.21 -4.83
N GLN A 217 -9.56 15.06 -4.76
CA GLN A 217 -9.96 15.76 -3.53
C GLN A 217 -10.81 14.84 -2.65
#